data_0eb79b0328a2f8bed4f31702a1a2439a
#
_entry.id   0eb79b0328a2f8bed4f31702a1a2439a
#
_cell.length_a   1.000
_cell.length_b   1.000
_cell.length_c   1.000
_cell.angle_alpha   90.00
_cell.angle_beta   90.00
_cell.angle_gamma   90.00
#
_symmetry.space_group_name_H-M   'P 1'
#
loop_
_entity.id
_entity.type
_entity.pdbx_description
1 polymer ?
#
loop_
_entity_poly.entity_id
_entity_poly.type
_entity_poly.pdbx_seq_one_letter_code
_entity_poly.pdbx_strand_id
1 'polypeptide(L)'
;MVRNVLFAVTCIASCVLSGSALAAEPLKLLFLGDNGHHQPAARFAQLAPVLKQRGIELTYSDKVEDLNPATLRKYDGLVIYANTTKIAPEQEQALLDYVAGGKGVIPLHCASYCFLNSPKYIELVGAQFQRHGTGKFRTILSANLLKKDLSSEKKHD
;
A
#
# COMPACT_ATOMS: atom_id res chain seq x y z
N MET A 1 18.91 81.37 1.42
CA MET A 1 17.90 80.34 1.87
C MET A 1 18.18 79.05 1.11
N VAL A 2 18.86 78.09 1.76
CA VAL A 2 19.19 76.76 1.18
C VAL A 2 18.37 75.74 1.90
N ARG A 3 17.46 75.11 1.20
CA ARG A 3 16.57 73.99 1.77
C ARG A 3 17.31 72.69 1.59
N ASN A 4 17.74 72.09 2.69
CA ASN A 4 18.27 70.76 2.73
C ASN A 4 17.09 69.75 2.61
N VAL A 5 17.11 68.91 1.57
CA VAL A 5 16.22 67.80 1.37
C VAL A 5 16.93 66.55 1.90
N LEU A 6 16.42 66.01 3.01
CA LEU A 6 16.90 64.75 3.60
C LEU A 6 16.26 63.61 2.83
N PHE A 7 17.04 62.78 2.12
CA PHE A 7 16.60 61.53 1.53
C PHE A 7 16.71 60.41 2.60
N ALA A 8 15.57 59.93 3.07
CA ALA A 8 15.52 58.73 3.91
C ALA A 8 15.60 57.51 2.99
N VAL A 9 16.69 56.75 3.07
CA VAL A 9 16.84 55.44 2.41
C VAL A 9 16.26 54.39 3.31
N THR A 10 15.10 53.86 2.95
CA THR A 10 14.45 52.76 3.68
C THR A 10 15.03 51.44 3.16
N CYS A 11 15.93 50.82 3.92
CA CYS A 11 16.41 49.47 3.67
C CYS A 11 15.29 48.45 4.00
N ILE A 12 14.65 47.87 2.99
CA ILE A 12 13.75 46.75 3.13
C ILE A 12 14.62 45.49 3.24
N ALA A 13 14.79 45.00 4.48
CA ALA A 13 15.42 43.68 4.72
C ALA A 13 14.44 42.57 4.30
N SER A 14 14.66 41.99 3.12
CA SER A 14 13.94 40.78 2.68
C SER A 14 14.42 39.61 3.49
N CYS A 15 13.67 39.23 4.55
CA CYS A 15 13.82 37.94 5.21
C CYS A 15 13.41 36.83 4.24
N VAL A 16 14.39 36.19 3.61
CA VAL A 16 14.19 34.92 2.89
C VAL A 16 13.98 33.84 3.94
N LEU A 17 12.74 33.52 4.24
CA LEU A 17 12.38 32.34 5.00
C LEU A 17 12.71 31.12 4.13
N SER A 18 13.92 30.59 4.30
CA SER A 18 14.29 29.27 3.77
C SER A 18 13.48 28.22 4.55
N GLY A 19 12.27 27.94 4.09
CA GLY A 19 11.47 26.83 4.57
C GLY A 19 12.21 25.53 4.23
N SER A 20 12.90 24.95 5.23
CA SER A 20 13.35 23.57 5.11
C SER A 20 12.11 22.71 4.91
N ALA A 21 11.91 22.22 3.69
CA ALA A 21 10.91 21.18 3.45
C ALA A 21 11.31 19.98 4.32
N LEU A 22 10.58 19.77 5.41
CA LEU A 22 10.70 18.54 6.20
C LEU A 22 10.39 17.40 5.24
N ALA A 23 11.40 16.57 4.95
CA ALA A 23 11.18 15.35 4.19
C ALA A 23 10.10 14.55 4.92
N ALA A 24 9.03 14.21 4.22
CA ALA A 24 7.98 13.40 4.80
C ALA A 24 8.57 12.06 5.27
N GLU A 25 8.19 11.64 6.48
CA GLU A 25 8.57 10.32 6.98
C GLU A 25 8.15 9.23 5.98
N PRO A 26 8.99 8.22 5.76
CA PRO A 26 8.66 7.15 4.81
C PRO A 26 7.43 6.38 5.27
N LEU A 27 6.58 6.03 4.31
CA LEU A 27 5.43 5.14 4.54
C LEU A 27 5.94 3.73 4.84
N LYS A 28 5.58 3.16 6.00
CA LYS A 28 6.04 1.85 6.44
C LYS A 28 4.98 0.79 6.16
N LEU A 29 5.32 -0.22 5.38
CA LEU A 29 4.41 -1.31 5.07
C LEU A 29 4.98 -2.65 5.54
N LEU A 30 4.13 -3.47 6.17
CA LEU A 30 4.42 -4.88 6.41
C LEU A 30 4.09 -5.67 5.15
N PHE A 31 5.03 -6.48 4.66
CA PHE A 31 4.80 -7.42 3.56
C PHE A 31 4.70 -8.83 4.14
N LEU A 32 3.47 -9.33 4.26
CA LEU A 32 3.19 -10.69 4.69
C LEU A 32 3.30 -11.64 3.51
N GLY A 33 4.29 -12.50 3.57
CA GLY A 33 4.51 -13.60 2.62
C GLY A 33 4.26 -14.97 3.24
N ASP A 34 4.77 -15.97 2.56
CA ASP A 34 4.88 -17.35 3.04
C ASP A 34 6.09 -18.03 2.36
N ASN A 35 6.27 -19.34 2.62
CA ASN A 35 7.31 -20.15 1.99
C ASN A 35 6.79 -20.98 0.80
N GLY A 36 5.68 -20.53 0.19
CA GLY A 36 5.01 -21.22 -0.91
C GLY A 36 5.66 -21.02 -2.28
N HIS A 37 5.08 -21.68 -3.27
CA HIS A 37 5.59 -21.73 -4.66
C HIS A 37 5.57 -20.36 -5.39
N HIS A 38 4.83 -19.38 -4.90
CA HIS A 38 4.83 -18.01 -5.45
C HIS A 38 6.09 -17.20 -5.09
N GLN A 39 6.94 -17.75 -4.22
CA GLN A 39 8.22 -17.16 -3.81
C GLN A 39 8.08 -15.72 -3.26
N PRO A 40 7.27 -15.48 -2.22
CA PRO A 40 7.02 -14.14 -1.69
C PRO A 40 8.28 -13.37 -1.33
N ALA A 41 9.25 -14.03 -0.71
CA ALA A 41 10.53 -13.41 -0.35
C ALA A 41 11.29 -12.86 -1.56
N ALA A 42 11.26 -13.59 -2.69
CA ALA A 42 11.89 -13.12 -3.93
C ALA A 42 11.14 -11.92 -4.52
N ARG A 43 9.80 -11.89 -4.42
CA ARG A 43 8.99 -10.73 -4.85
C ARG A 43 9.22 -9.52 -3.97
N PHE A 44 9.31 -9.73 -2.66
CA PHE A 44 9.71 -8.69 -1.72
C PHE A 44 11.08 -8.09 -2.08
N ALA A 45 12.09 -8.94 -2.33
CA ALA A 45 13.44 -8.49 -2.68
C ALA A 45 13.49 -7.66 -3.97
N GLN A 46 12.58 -7.91 -4.93
CA GLN A 46 12.44 -7.12 -6.14
C GLN A 46 11.73 -5.78 -5.90
N LEU A 47 10.70 -5.76 -5.03
CA LEU A 47 9.86 -4.59 -4.79
C LEU A 47 10.50 -3.59 -3.81
N ALA A 48 11.12 -4.08 -2.74
CA ALA A 48 11.59 -3.25 -1.65
C ALA A 48 12.55 -2.12 -2.09
N PRO A 49 13.58 -2.36 -2.92
CA PRO A 49 14.50 -1.30 -3.34
C PRO A 49 13.81 -0.24 -4.23
N VAL A 50 12.85 -0.65 -5.06
CA VAL A 50 12.11 0.26 -5.96
C VAL A 50 11.17 1.15 -5.15
N LEU A 51 10.46 0.59 -4.17
CA LEU A 51 9.54 1.35 -3.31
C LEU A 51 10.29 2.26 -2.35
N LYS A 52 11.45 1.84 -1.84
CA LYS A 52 12.29 2.68 -0.98
C LYS A 52 12.69 3.99 -1.67
N GLN A 53 13.00 3.96 -2.97
CA GLN A 53 13.31 5.18 -3.75
C GLN A 53 12.11 6.14 -3.84
N ARG A 54 10.90 5.67 -3.52
CA ARG A 54 9.66 6.43 -3.51
C ARG A 54 9.17 6.79 -2.11
N GLY A 55 10.02 6.64 -1.11
CA GLY A 55 9.67 6.92 0.29
C GLY A 55 8.75 5.86 0.92
N ILE A 56 8.75 4.62 0.41
CA ILE A 56 7.97 3.51 0.98
C ILE A 56 8.93 2.43 1.46
N GLU A 57 8.91 2.16 2.75
CA GLU A 57 9.71 1.10 3.37
C GLU A 57 8.88 -0.16 3.55
N LEU A 58 9.37 -1.28 2.99
CA LEU A 58 8.78 -2.59 3.19
C LEU A 58 9.56 -3.38 4.24
N THR A 59 8.84 -4.03 5.14
CA THR A 59 9.37 -5.05 6.07
C THR A 59 8.74 -6.39 5.72
N TYR A 60 9.56 -7.43 5.52
CA TYR A 60 9.08 -8.77 5.21
C TYR A 60 8.79 -9.58 6.47
N SER A 61 7.71 -10.35 6.44
CA SER A 61 7.45 -11.45 7.38
C SER A 61 6.79 -12.62 6.64
N ASP A 62 7.15 -13.83 7.01
CA ASP A 62 6.48 -15.08 6.60
C ASP A 62 5.68 -15.71 7.75
N LYS A 63 5.46 -14.93 8.82
CA LYS A 63 4.77 -15.37 10.04
C LYS A 63 3.38 -14.76 10.10
N VAL A 64 2.35 -15.61 10.02
CA VAL A 64 0.97 -15.16 10.17
C VAL A 64 0.69 -14.62 11.58
N GLU A 65 1.49 -15.01 12.57
CA GLU A 65 1.47 -14.52 13.96
C GLU A 65 1.79 -13.02 14.06
N ASP A 66 2.42 -12.44 13.04
CA ASP A 66 2.66 -10.99 12.98
C ASP A 66 1.37 -10.19 12.67
N LEU A 67 0.28 -10.85 12.31
CA LEU A 67 -1.05 -10.26 12.33
C LEU A 67 -1.55 -10.14 13.78
N ASN A 68 -0.93 -9.24 14.52
CA ASN A 68 -1.30 -8.91 15.90
C ASN A 68 -1.19 -7.39 16.12
N PRO A 69 -1.94 -6.82 17.11
CA PRO A 69 -1.96 -5.37 17.32
C PRO A 69 -0.59 -4.76 17.59
N ALA A 70 0.30 -5.50 18.29
CA ALA A 70 1.63 -5.00 18.66
C ALA A 70 2.55 -4.84 17.46
N THR A 71 2.43 -5.71 16.47
CA THR A 71 3.18 -5.64 15.21
C THR A 71 2.53 -4.66 14.25
N LEU A 72 1.23 -4.80 13.99
CA LEU A 72 0.53 -4.01 12.97
C LEU A 72 0.58 -2.50 13.23
N ARG A 73 0.52 -2.06 14.50
CA ARG A 73 0.61 -0.62 14.85
C ARG A 73 1.89 0.08 14.39
N LYS A 74 2.95 -0.68 14.05
CA LYS A 74 4.24 -0.13 13.61
C LYS A 74 4.21 0.27 12.13
N TYR A 75 3.14 -0.08 11.41
CA TYR A 75 3.04 0.08 9.97
C TYR A 75 1.83 0.92 9.59
N ASP A 76 1.93 1.55 8.43
CA ASP A 76 0.88 2.38 7.84
C ASP A 76 -0.02 1.57 6.90
N GLY A 77 0.46 0.42 6.46
CA GLY A 77 -0.29 -0.50 5.60
C GLY A 77 0.28 -1.91 5.63
N LEU A 78 -0.50 -2.85 5.11
CA LEU A 78 -0.20 -4.27 5.02
C LEU A 78 -0.33 -4.73 3.57
N VAL A 79 0.74 -5.32 3.05
CA VAL A 79 0.73 -6.05 1.77
C VAL A 79 0.63 -7.53 2.08
N ILE A 80 -0.33 -8.23 1.48
CA ILE A 80 -0.46 -9.68 1.62
C ILE A 80 -0.14 -10.33 0.26
N TYR A 81 0.90 -11.14 0.24
CA TYR A 81 1.30 -11.96 -0.90
C TYR A 81 1.63 -13.37 -0.42
N ALA A 82 0.61 -14.11 -0.02
CA ALA A 82 0.72 -15.40 0.64
C ALA A 82 -0.40 -16.35 0.22
N ASN A 83 -0.20 -17.64 0.47
CA ASN A 83 -1.17 -18.72 0.27
C ASN A 83 -1.53 -19.44 1.58
N THR A 84 -1.30 -18.82 2.72
CA THR A 84 -1.67 -19.38 4.03
C THR A 84 -3.17 -19.51 4.12
N THR A 85 -3.69 -20.75 4.13
CA THR A 85 -5.13 -21.02 3.99
C THR A 85 -5.94 -20.86 5.29
N LYS A 86 -5.26 -20.73 6.43
CA LYS A 86 -5.90 -20.61 7.75
C LYS A 86 -5.38 -19.39 8.49
N ILE A 87 -6.26 -18.75 9.23
CA ILE A 87 -5.98 -17.66 10.16
C ILE A 87 -6.64 -17.98 11.50
N ALA A 88 -5.98 -17.67 12.61
CA ALA A 88 -6.59 -17.82 13.93
C ALA A 88 -7.56 -16.66 14.21
N PRO A 89 -8.56 -16.83 15.09
CA PRO A 89 -9.55 -15.79 15.37
C PRO A 89 -8.96 -14.47 15.86
N GLU A 90 -7.93 -14.53 16.69
CA GLU A 90 -7.23 -13.36 17.22
C GLU A 90 -6.45 -12.59 16.14
N GLN A 91 -5.88 -13.31 15.16
CA GLN A 91 -5.19 -12.71 14.02
C GLN A 91 -6.18 -12.09 13.02
N GLU A 92 -7.30 -12.78 12.76
CA GLU A 92 -8.41 -12.24 11.98
C GLU A 92 -8.91 -10.93 12.59
N GLN A 93 -9.21 -10.95 13.90
CA GLN A 93 -9.70 -9.77 14.58
C GLN A 93 -8.70 -8.61 14.51
N ALA A 94 -7.40 -8.88 14.75
CA ALA A 94 -6.35 -7.87 14.67
C ALA A 94 -6.25 -7.25 13.27
N LEU A 95 -6.37 -8.06 12.20
CA LEU A 95 -6.39 -7.59 10.82
C LEU A 95 -7.61 -6.71 10.54
N LEU A 96 -8.79 -7.14 10.98
CA LEU A 96 -10.03 -6.39 10.75
C LEU A 96 -10.04 -5.06 11.52
N ASP A 97 -9.58 -5.06 12.77
CA ASP A 97 -9.44 -3.85 13.58
C ASP A 97 -8.43 -2.86 12.98
N TYR A 98 -7.35 -3.38 12.40
CA TYR A 98 -6.35 -2.58 11.71
C TYR A 98 -6.95 -1.83 10.52
N VAL A 99 -7.76 -2.52 9.71
CA VAL A 99 -8.47 -1.89 8.58
C VAL A 99 -9.55 -0.93 9.06
N ALA A 100 -10.33 -1.31 10.06
CA ALA A 100 -11.37 -0.46 10.64
C ALA A 100 -10.76 0.82 11.25
N GLY A 101 -9.52 0.74 11.73
CA GLY A 101 -8.73 1.89 12.19
C GLY A 101 -8.18 2.79 11.06
N GLY A 102 -8.55 2.53 9.80
CA GLY A 102 -8.19 3.37 8.64
C GLY A 102 -6.85 3.02 8.00
N LYS A 103 -6.23 1.87 8.35
CA LYS A 103 -4.99 1.42 7.73
C LYS A 103 -5.25 0.66 6.43
N GLY A 104 -4.36 0.84 5.45
CA GLY A 104 -4.50 0.22 4.13
C GLY A 104 -4.11 -1.25 4.11
N VAL A 105 -4.86 -2.08 3.35
CA VAL A 105 -4.47 -3.45 3.01
C VAL A 105 -4.41 -3.61 1.50
N ILE A 106 -3.33 -4.23 1.02
CA ILE A 106 -3.06 -4.45 -0.39
C ILE A 106 -2.93 -5.96 -0.61
N PRO A 107 -4.04 -6.65 -0.91
CA PRO A 107 -3.99 -8.06 -1.28
C PRO A 107 -3.46 -8.22 -2.70
N LEU A 108 -2.39 -8.98 -2.88
CA LEU A 108 -1.77 -9.20 -4.17
C LEU A 108 -1.92 -10.67 -4.59
N HIS A 109 -2.36 -10.88 -5.83
CA HIS A 109 -2.35 -12.16 -6.53
C HIS A 109 -2.90 -13.32 -5.67
N CYS A 110 -2.02 -14.14 -5.06
CA CYS A 110 -2.40 -15.30 -4.26
C CYS A 110 -3.12 -14.95 -2.94
N ALA A 111 -3.14 -13.68 -2.54
CA ALA A 111 -3.87 -13.26 -1.35
C ALA A 111 -5.37 -13.57 -1.41
N SER A 112 -5.97 -13.67 -2.61
CA SER A 112 -7.35 -14.11 -2.79
C SER A 112 -7.58 -15.60 -2.45
N TYR A 113 -6.51 -16.36 -2.20
CA TYR A 113 -6.53 -17.75 -1.73
C TYR A 113 -6.05 -17.87 -0.28
N CYS A 114 -5.75 -16.75 0.40
CA CYS A 114 -5.44 -16.76 1.83
C CYS A 114 -6.69 -16.92 2.68
N PHE A 115 -6.48 -17.44 3.90
CA PHE A 115 -7.43 -17.41 5.02
C PHE A 115 -8.83 -17.88 4.64
N LEU A 116 -8.91 -19.03 3.95
CA LEU A 116 -10.17 -19.59 3.42
C LEU A 116 -11.21 -19.91 4.53
N ASN A 117 -10.75 -19.97 5.78
CA ASN A 117 -11.61 -20.14 6.96
C ASN A 117 -12.18 -18.82 7.50
N SER A 118 -11.90 -17.68 6.85
CA SER A 118 -12.36 -16.36 7.26
C SER A 118 -13.28 -15.73 6.20
N PRO A 119 -14.61 -15.85 6.31
CA PRO A 119 -15.54 -15.14 5.44
C PRO A 119 -15.34 -13.62 5.46
N LYS A 120 -14.97 -13.04 6.61
CA LYS A 120 -14.73 -11.61 6.75
C LYS A 120 -13.49 -11.15 5.96
N TYR A 121 -12.44 -11.98 5.91
CA TYR A 121 -11.29 -11.69 5.06
C TYR A 121 -11.65 -11.76 3.58
N ILE A 122 -12.44 -12.76 3.17
CA ILE A 122 -12.91 -12.89 1.79
C ILE A 122 -13.75 -11.67 1.39
N GLU A 123 -14.61 -11.20 2.29
CA GLU A 123 -15.38 -9.97 2.09
C GLU A 123 -14.47 -8.73 1.97
N LEU A 124 -13.46 -8.62 2.84
CA LEU A 124 -12.47 -7.55 2.80
C LEU A 124 -11.71 -7.49 1.47
N VAL A 125 -11.30 -8.65 0.94
CA VAL A 125 -10.60 -8.75 -0.36
C VAL A 125 -11.56 -8.57 -1.54
N GLY A 126 -12.84 -8.85 -1.35
CA GLY A 126 -13.89 -8.74 -2.36
C GLY A 126 -13.95 -9.93 -3.34
N ALA A 127 -13.05 -10.93 -3.21
CA ALA A 127 -13.02 -12.10 -4.06
C ALA A 127 -12.29 -13.27 -3.40
N GLN A 128 -12.68 -14.50 -3.78
CA GLN A 128 -11.97 -15.72 -3.41
C GLN A 128 -11.58 -16.48 -4.68
N PHE A 129 -10.29 -16.79 -4.80
CA PHE A 129 -9.81 -17.64 -5.87
C PHE A 129 -10.32 -19.07 -5.70
N GLN A 130 -10.86 -19.67 -6.73
CA GLN A 130 -11.30 -21.07 -6.74
C GLN A 130 -10.39 -21.91 -7.64
N ARG A 131 -10.30 -21.54 -8.91
CA ARG A 131 -9.50 -22.24 -9.93
C ARG A 131 -9.33 -21.34 -11.14
N HIS A 132 -8.34 -21.65 -11.93
CA HIS A 132 -8.21 -21.11 -13.28
C HIS A 132 -8.19 -22.25 -14.30
N GLY A 133 -8.64 -21.96 -15.52
CA GLY A 133 -8.39 -22.80 -16.68
C GLY A 133 -7.04 -22.47 -17.35
N THR A 134 -6.74 -23.20 -18.41
CA THR A 134 -5.66 -22.84 -19.33
C THR A 134 -6.24 -22.03 -20.49
N GLY A 135 -5.70 -20.86 -20.76
CA GLY A 135 -6.18 -20.00 -21.83
C GLY A 135 -5.41 -18.68 -21.87
N LYS A 136 -5.50 -18.01 -23.01
CA LYS A 136 -5.01 -16.64 -23.15
C LYS A 136 -6.18 -15.69 -22.87
N PHE A 137 -5.92 -14.62 -22.14
CA PHE A 137 -6.88 -13.53 -22.01
C PHE A 137 -6.24 -12.22 -22.45
N ARG A 138 -7.06 -11.33 -22.98
CA ARG A 138 -6.65 -9.99 -23.37
C ARG A 138 -7.48 -8.98 -22.57
N THR A 139 -6.83 -8.08 -21.90
CA THR A 139 -7.49 -6.95 -21.26
C THR A 139 -7.58 -5.81 -22.27
N ILE A 140 -8.77 -5.33 -22.54
CA ILE A 140 -9.02 -4.16 -23.39
C ILE A 140 -9.44 -3.03 -22.45
N LEU A 141 -8.65 -1.96 -22.39
CA LEU A 141 -9.07 -0.75 -21.74
C LEU A 141 -10.07 -0.03 -22.63
N SER A 142 -11.32 0.03 -22.21
CA SER A 142 -12.34 0.81 -22.91
C SER A 142 -12.06 2.31 -22.73
N ALA A 143 -12.14 3.08 -23.81
CA ALA A 143 -12.03 4.54 -23.75
C ALA A 143 -13.12 5.19 -22.85
N ASN A 144 -14.17 4.45 -22.50
CA ASN A 144 -15.21 4.87 -21.57
C ASN A 144 -14.75 4.90 -20.10
N LEU A 145 -13.59 4.30 -19.75
CA LEU A 145 -12.96 4.46 -18.43
C LEU A 145 -12.67 5.93 -18.09
N LEU A 146 -12.41 6.76 -19.10
CA LEU A 146 -12.26 8.21 -18.95
C LEU A 146 -13.58 8.93 -18.64
N LYS A 147 -14.73 8.24 -18.80
CA LYS A 147 -16.09 8.75 -18.56
C LYS A 147 -16.81 8.11 -17.38
N LYS A 148 -16.10 7.67 -16.34
CA LYS A 148 -16.66 7.11 -15.09
C LYS A 148 -17.20 5.68 -15.13
N ASP A 149 -17.08 4.92 -16.19
CA ASP A 149 -17.50 3.52 -16.17
C ASP A 149 -16.30 2.59 -15.98
N LEU A 150 -16.26 1.92 -14.83
CA LEU A 150 -15.24 0.93 -14.46
C LEU A 150 -15.53 -0.47 -15.05
N SER A 151 -16.18 -0.56 -16.20
CA SER A 151 -16.44 -1.84 -16.84
C SER A 151 -15.23 -2.29 -17.66
N SER A 152 -14.51 -3.30 -17.14
CA SER A 152 -13.50 -4.02 -17.90
C SER A 152 -14.17 -5.22 -18.61
N GLU A 153 -14.27 -5.20 -19.92
CA GLU A 153 -14.62 -6.41 -20.67
C GLU A 153 -13.41 -7.34 -20.73
N LYS A 154 -13.54 -8.52 -20.13
CA LYS A 154 -12.61 -9.63 -20.32
C LYS A 154 -13.13 -10.49 -21.48
N LYS A 155 -12.47 -10.49 -22.61
CA LYS A 155 -12.73 -11.47 -23.66
C LYS A 155 -11.76 -12.64 -23.48
N HIS A 156 -12.34 -13.84 -23.41
CA HIS A 156 -11.60 -15.08 -23.53
C HIS A 156 -11.55 -15.45 -25.01
N ASP A 157 -10.35 -15.55 -25.56
CA ASP A 157 -10.08 -16.17 -26.86
C ASP A 157 -9.79 -17.66 -26.66
#